data_e9b2a24680fe58c4f8da706f95692887
#
_entry.id   e9b2a24680fe58c4f8da706f95692887
#
_cell.length_a   1.000
_cell.length_b   1.000
_cell.length_c   1.000
_cell.angle_alpha   90.00
_cell.angle_beta   90.00
_cell.angle_gamma   90.00
#
_symmetry.space_group_name_H-M   'P 1'
#
loop_
_entity.id
_entity.type
_entity.pdbx_description
1 polymer ?
#
loop_
_entity_poly.entity_id
_entity_poly.type
_entity_poly.pdbx_seq_one_letter_code
_entity_poly.pdbx_strand_id
1 'polypeptide(L)'
;MINKAYKAVVLAAVLFALLPWDAAQADDPDFISGGIGYFDWNRQKSPAAEFRAEYRSDYTLWVFKPFGGIMATSEGAFYAYAGLGIDVFLGNRFVITPSIAPGFYAEGGGLDLGYPLEFRSQLEIAYRFDDRSRLGVAISHMSNASIVDENPGTESAILYYSVPLSTLLGR
;
A
#
# COMPACT_ATOMS: atom_id res chain seq x y z
N MET A 1 19.65 6.34 26.63
CA MET A 1 20.43 6.28 25.37
C MET A 1 19.45 6.07 24.21
N ILE A 2 19.28 7.05 23.32
CA ILE A 2 18.38 6.94 22.17
C ILE A 2 18.97 5.90 21.20
N ASN A 3 18.20 4.87 20.88
CA ASN A 3 18.60 3.74 20.04
C ASN A 3 19.09 4.24 18.67
N LYS A 4 20.19 3.65 18.14
CA LYS A 4 20.74 3.99 16.81
C LYS A 4 19.70 3.83 15.69
N ALA A 5 18.79 2.85 15.80
CA ALA A 5 17.70 2.64 14.85
C ALA A 5 16.72 3.84 14.84
N TYR A 6 16.36 4.40 16.00
CA TYR A 6 15.50 5.59 16.08
C TYR A 6 16.14 6.80 15.39
N LYS A 7 17.46 7.03 15.61
CA LYS A 7 18.17 8.12 14.93
C LYS A 7 18.19 7.96 13.41
N ALA A 8 18.35 6.71 12.92
CA ALA A 8 18.34 6.43 11.49
C ALA A 8 16.95 6.68 10.88
N VAL A 9 15.88 6.29 11.57
CA VAL A 9 14.50 6.54 11.14
C VAL A 9 14.18 8.04 11.12
N VAL A 10 14.56 8.78 12.16
CA VAL A 10 14.37 10.23 12.22
C VAL A 10 15.16 10.93 11.13
N LEU A 11 16.42 10.53 10.90
CA LEU A 11 17.26 11.11 9.84
C LEU A 11 16.67 10.82 8.45
N ALA A 12 16.19 9.60 8.20
CA ALA A 12 15.52 9.23 6.96
C ALA A 12 14.25 10.04 6.73
N ALA A 13 13.43 10.24 7.78
CA ALA A 13 12.23 11.08 7.72
C ALA A 13 12.54 12.55 7.45
N VAL A 14 13.60 13.09 8.04
CA VAL A 14 14.06 14.48 7.81
C VAL A 14 14.60 14.62 6.39
N LEU A 15 15.41 13.67 5.91
CA LEU A 15 15.94 13.69 4.53
C LEU A 15 14.81 13.57 3.51
N PHE A 16 13.80 12.77 3.79
CA PHE A 16 12.59 12.64 2.96
C PHE A 16 11.78 13.93 2.90
N ALA A 17 11.67 14.66 4.03
CA ALA A 17 10.99 15.95 4.10
C ALA A 17 11.74 17.11 3.40
N LEU A 18 13.03 16.94 3.14
CA LEU A 18 13.89 17.93 2.46
C LEU A 18 14.02 17.71 0.95
N LEU A 19 13.42 16.64 0.40
CA LEU A 19 13.38 16.44 -1.05
C LEU A 19 12.59 17.61 -1.69
N PRO A 20 13.06 18.18 -2.81
CA PRO A 20 12.28 19.19 -3.52
C PRO A 20 11.00 18.53 -4.05
N TRP A 21 9.87 18.95 -3.51
CA TRP A 21 8.55 18.52 -3.92
C TRP A 21 8.13 19.35 -5.12
N ASP A 22 8.65 19.00 -6.29
CA ASP A 22 8.23 19.68 -7.51
C ASP A 22 6.75 19.42 -7.78
N ALA A 23 6.06 20.51 -8.16
CA ALA A 23 4.62 20.58 -8.42
C ALA A 23 4.13 19.73 -9.63
N ALA A 24 4.85 18.67 -10.02
CA ALA A 24 4.42 17.69 -11.01
C ALA A 24 3.20 16.87 -10.53
N GLN A 25 2.69 17.13 -9.33
CA GLN A 25 1.54 16.45 -8.73
C GLN A 25 0.18 16.86 -9.32
N ALA A 26 0.10 17.95 -10.07
CA ALA A 26 -1.18 18.55 -10.46
C ALA A 26 -1.96 17.79 -11.55
N ASP A 27 -1.43 16.67 -12.07
CA ASP A 27 -1.99 16.02 -13.27
C ASP A 27 -2.03 14.48 -13.18
N ASP A 28 -2.10 13.94 -11.98
CA ASP A 28 -2.19 12.50 -11.79
C ASP A 28 -3.68 12.11 -11.68
N PRO A 29 -4.18 11.19 -12.50
CA PRO A 29 -5.60 10.82 -12.51
C PRO A 29 -5.98 9.95 -11.31
N ASP A 30 -7.29 9.82 -11.07
CA ASP A 30 -7.83 8.68 -10.31
C ASP A 30 -7.44 7.36 -10.96
N PHE A 31 -7.13 6.34 -10.15
CA PHE A 31 -6.81 5.01 -10.64
C PHE A 31 -7.76 3.94 -10.11
N ILE A 32 -8.03 2.95 -10.97
CA ILE A 32 -8.44 1.61 -10.55
C ILE A 32 -7.19 0.73 -10.64
N SER A 33 -6.87 0.06 -9.54
CA SER A 33 -5.69 -0.79 -9.44
C SER A 33 -6.09 -2.22 -9.13
N GLY A 34 -5.55 -3.17 -9.88
CA GLY A 34 -5.60 -4.60 -9.60
C GLY A 34 -4.24 -5.08 -9.10
N GLY A 35 -4.23 -5.96 -8.11
CA GLY A 35 -3.01 -6.55 -7.58
C GLY A 35 -3.12 -8.05 -7.46
N ILE A 36 -2.02 -8.75 -7.74
CA ILE A 36 -1.84 -10.18 -7.45
C ILE A 36 -0.56 -10.36 -6.66
N GLY A 37 -0.54 -11.29 -5.72
CA GLY A 37 0.63 -11.46 -4.88
C GLY A 37 0.66 -12.72 -4.05
N TYR A 38 1.56 -12.68 -3.10
CA TYR A 38 1.83 -13.78 -2.18
C TYR A 38 1.69 -13.28 -0.75
N PHE A 39 0.66 -13.77 -0.08
CA PHE A 39 0.33 -13.49 1.31
C PHE A 39 1.19 -14.36 2.23
N ASP A 40 1.63 -13.80 3.37
CA ASP A 40 2.44 -14.45 4.39
C ASP A 40 3.76 -15.05 3.86
N TRP A 41 4.40 -14.32 2.90
CA TRP A 41 5.58 -14.81 2.20
C TRP A 41 6.79 -15.00 3.12
N ASN A 42 6.90 -14.21 4.18
CA ASN A 42 8.07 -14.22 5.06
C ASN A 42 7.96 -15.27 6.18
N ARG A 43 6.79 -15.38 6.80
CA ARG A 43 6.59 -16.27 7.97
C ARG A 43 6.08 -17.65 7.59
N GLN A 44 5.38 -17.74 6.47
CA GLN A 44 4.85 -18.98 5.88
C GLN A 44 4.00 -19.82 6.84
N LYS A 45 3.25 -19.17 7.72
CA LYS A 45 2.30 -19.84 8.62
C LYS A 45 1.02 -20.26 7.88
N SER A 46 0.56 -19.39 6.96
CA SER A 46 -0.60 -19.63 6.09
C SER A 46 -0.37 -18.95 4.72
N PRO A 47 0.66 -19.42 3.96
CA PRO A 47 0.97 -18.83 2.66
C PRO A 47 -0.18 -19.02 1.67
N ALA A 48 -0.56 -17.96 0.95
CA ALA A 48 -1.68 -17.97 0.04
C ALA A 48 -1.46 -17.06 -1.17
N ALA A 49 -2.15 -17.32 -2.28
CA ALA A 49 -2.28 -16.34 -3.33
C ALA A 49 -3.15 -15.18 -2.83
N GLU A 50 -2.74 -13.95 -3.15
CA GLU A 50 -3.42 -12.74 -2.75
C GLU A 50 -3.90 -11.95 -3.95
N PHE A 51 -5.12 -11.41 -3.86
CA PHE A 51 -5.77 -10.58 -4.88
C PHE A 51 -6.22 -9.28 -4.25
N ARG A 52 -5.96 -8.15 -4.91
CA ARG A 52 -6.37 -6.81 -4.45
C ARG A 52 -7.09 -6.05 -5.55
N ALA A 53 -8.09 -5.25 -5.14
CA ALA A 53 -8.71 -4.23 -5.97
C ALA A 53 -8.75 -2.92 -5.17
N GLU A 54 -8.23 -1.83 -5.75
CA GLU A 54 -8.14 -0.53 -5.09
C GLU A 54 -8.63 0.58 -6.02
N TYR A 55 -9.33 1.55 -5.42
CA TYR A 55 -9.51 2.88 -5.98
C TYR A 55 -8.51 3.82 -5.31
N ARG A 56 -7.75 4.57 -6.11
CA ARG A 56 -6.78 5.57 -5.65
C ARG A 56 -7.20 6.92 -6.20
N SER A 57 -7.47 7.87 -5.30
CA SER A 57 -7.96 9.20 -5.68
C SER A 57 -6.81 10.11 -6.13
N ASP A 58 -7.11 10.99 -7.10
CA ASP A 58 -6.26 12.13 -7.46
C ASP A 58 -6.36 13.28 -6.44
N TYR A 59 -7.44 13.27 -5.62
CA TYR A 59 -7.62 14.29 -4.59
C TYR A 59 -6.47 14.28 -3.60
N THR A 60 -5.91 15.45 -3.33
CA THR A 60 -4.74 15.60 -2.46
C THR A 60 -5.12 16.39 -1.21
N LEU A 61 -5.00 15.75 -0.05
CA LEU A 61 -5.06 16.39 1.26
C LEU A 61 -3.62 16.76 1.66
N TRP A 62 -3.19 17.96 1.32
CA TRP A 62 -1.81 18.41 1.42
C TRP A 62 -0.88 17.58 0.53
N VAL A 63 -0.21 16.53 1.05
CA VAL A 63 0.63 15.58 0.28
C VAL A 63 0.02 14.18 0.22
N PHE A 64 -1.07 13.95 0.96
CA PHE A 64 -1.69 12.66 1.12
C PHE A 64 -2.79 12.44 0.08
N LYS A 65 -2.77 11.30 -0.58
CA LYS A 65 -3.81 10.84 -1.50
C LYS A 65 -4.64 9.75 -0.84
N PRO A 66 -5.96 9.94 -0.70
CA PRO A 66 -6.84 8.89 -0.19
C PRO A 66 -6.93 7.72 -1.16
N PHE A 67 -7.03 6.53 -0.61
CA PHE A 67 -7.35 5.32 -1.36
C PHE A 67 -8.18 4.37 -0.52
N GLY A 68 -8.85 3.43 -1.17
CA GLY A 68 -9.56 2.37 -0.50
C GLY A 68 -9.62 1.12 -1.36
N GLY A 69 -9.84 -0.02 -0.75
CA GLY A 69 -9.85 -1.27 -1.49
C GLY A 69 -10.24 -2.47 -0.67
N ILE A 70 -10.18 -3.59 -1.35
CA ILE A 70 -10.41 -4.91 -0.79
C ILE A 70 -9.25 -5.85 -1.15
N MET A 71 -9.01 -6.81 -0.28
CA MET A 71 -8.08 -7.90 -0.49
C MET A 71 -8.78 -9.21 -0.18
N ALA A 72 -8.48 -10.25 -0.95
CA ALA A 72 -8.89 -11.63 -0.69
C ALA A 72 -7.70 -12.57 -0.92
N THR A 73 -7.69 -13.70 -0.20
CA THR A 73 -6.69 -14.76 -0.40
C THR A 73 -7.34 -16.05 -0.90
N SER A 74 -6.52 -16.95 -1.48
CA SER A 74 -6.96 -18.30 -1.88
C SER A 74 -7.49 -19.15 -0.72
N GLU A 75 -7.07 -18.84 0.50
CA GLU A 75 -7.50 -19.52 1.73
C GLU A 75 -8.74 -18.86 2.38
N GLY A 76 -9.35 -17.86 1.70
CA GLY A 76 -10.61 -17.24 2.12
C GLY A 76 -10.47 -16.09 3.09
N ALA A 77 -9.26 -15.62 3.40
CA ALA A 77 -9.10 -14.38 4.16
C ALA A 77 -9.56 -13.18 3.32
N PHE A 78 -10.15 -12.20 3.99
CA PHE A 78 -10.68 -10.98 3.38
C PHE A 78 -10.30 -9.76 4.20
N TYR A 79 -9.96 -8.65 3.54
CA TYR A 79 -9.63 -7.37 4.18
C TYR A 79 -10.23 -6.22 3.39
N ALA A 80 -11.05 -5.38 4.05
CA ALA A 80 -11.58 -4.15 3.48
C ALA A 80 -10.96 -2.96 4.21
N TYR A 81 -10.41 -2.01 3.45
CA TYR A 81 -9.57 -0.94 3.99
C TYR A 81 -9.74 0.39 3.27
N ALA A 82 -9.41 1.45 4.00
CA ALA A 82 -9.21 2.79 3.45
C ALA A 82 -7.95 3.40 4.07
N GLY A 83 -7.24 4.23 3.31
CA GLY A 83 -5.96 4.73 3.77
C GLY A 83 -5.49 5.98 3.05
N LEU A 84 -4.24 6.32 3.34
CA LEU A 84 -3.54 7.46 2.78
C LEU A 84 -2.19 7.02 2.24
N GLY A 85 -1.84 7.48 1.06
CA GLY A 85 -0.54 7.30 0.44
C GLY A 85 0.09 8.63 0.04
N ILE A 86 1.37 8.59 -0.26
CA ILE A 86 2.14 9.75 -0.76
C ILE A 86 2.85 9.30 -2.02
N ASP A 87 2.59 9.95 -3.16
CA ASP A 87 3.32 9.68 -4.39
C ASP A 87 4.57 10.54 -4.47
N VAL A 88 5.73 9.90 -4.46
CA VAL A 88 7.05 10.52 -4.66
C VAL A 88 7.55 10.18 -6.04
N PHE A 89 7.57 11.19 -6.92
CA PHE A 89 8.03 11.01 -8.30
C PHE A 89 9.56 11.10 -8.37
N LEU A 90 10.17 10.09 -8.98
CA LEU A 90 11.59 10.07 -9.35
C LEU A 90 11.70 10.28 -10.86
N GLY A 91 11.83 11.54 -11.27
CA GLY A 91 11.70 11.95 -12.65
C GLY A 91 10.27 11.71 -13.17
N ASN A 92 10.13 11.40 -14.48
CA ASN A 92 8.83 11.29 -15.13
C ASN A 92 8.28 9.85 -15.15
N ARG A 93 9.09 8.86 -14.75
CA ARG A 93 8.80 7.43 -15.00
C ARG A 93 8.64 6.58 -13.75
N PHE A 94 9.25 6.93 -12.65
CA PHE A 94 9.19 6.14 -11.43
C PHE A 94 8.43 6.87 -10.34
N VAL A 95 7.60 6.11 -9.62
CA VAL A 95 6.83 6.60 -8.49
C VAL A 95 7.07 5.66 -7.32
N ILE A 96 7.42 6.23 -6.17
CA ILE A 96 7.51 5.50 -4.90
C ILE A 96 6.34 5.93 -4.05
N THR A 97 5.52 4.97 -3.61
CA THR A 97 4.30 5.25 -2.83
C THR A 97 4.34 4.53 -1.49
N PRO A 98 4.85 5.17 -0.42
CA PRO A 98 4.55 4.74 0.93
C PRO A 98 3.08 4.99 1.25
N SER A 99 2.43 4.04 1.96
CA SER A 99 1.02 4.15 2.35
C SER A 99 0.72 3.43 3.64
N ILE A 100 -0.36 3.86 4.29
CA ILE A 100 -0.93 3.20 5.48
C ILE A 100 -2.45 3.11 5.32
N ALA A 101 -3.02 1.98 5.73
CA ALA A 101 -4.46 1.73 5.65
C ALA A 101 -4.94 0.92 6.85
N PRO A 102 -5.73 1.49 7.75
CA PRO A 102 -6.57 0.73 8.64
C PRO A 102 -7.69 0.02 7.87
N GLY A 103 -8.15 -1.11 8.41
CA GLY A 103 -9.25 -1.86 7.80
C GLY A 103 -9.72 -3.03 8.65
N PHE A 104 -10.76 -3.69 8.17
CA PHE A 104 -11.33 -4.85 8.82
C PHE A 104 -10.90 -6.12 8.09
N TYR A 105 -10.31 -7.02 8.85
CA TYR A 105 -9.81 -8.31 8.42
C TYR A 105 -10.71 -9.44 8.93
N ALA A 106 -10.97 -10.41 8.08
CA ALA A 106 -11.60 -11.67 8.40
C ALA A 106 -10.69 -12.80 7.92
N GLU A 107 -10.31 -13.70 8.80
CA GLU A 107 -9.33 -14.77 8.53
C GLU A 107 -9.83 -15.81 7.52
N GLY A 108 -11.16 -16.08 7.49
CA GLY A 108 -11.72 -17.18 6.71
C GLY A 108 -11.10 -18.52 7.09
N GLY A 109 -10.48 -19.19 6.13
CA GLY A 109 -9.64 -20.38 6.35
C GLY A 109 -8.14 -20.07 6.41
N GLY A 110 -7.76 -18.80 6.41
CA GLY A 110 -6.37 -18.34 6.36
C GLY A 110 -5.74 -18.07 7.72
N LEU A 111 -4.89 -17.06 7.78
CA LEU A 111 -4.12 -16.71 8.98
C LEU A 111 -4.96 -15.90 9.97
N ASP A 112 -5.08 -16.36 11.22
CA ASP A 112 -5.59 -15.54 12.32
C ASP A 112 -4.54 -14.48 12.72
N LEU A 113 -4.95 -13.19 12.67
CA LEU A 113 -4.13 -12.05 13.06
C LEU A 113 -4.44 -11.53 14.46
N GLY A 114 -5.31 -12.24 15.20
CA GLY A 114 -5.64 -11.97 16.60
C GLY A 114 -6.70 -10.90 16.80
N TYR A 115 -6.97 -10.03 15.84
CA TYR A 115 -7.98 -8.97 15.94
C TYR A 115 -8.54 -8.57 14.58
N PRO A 116 -9.85 -8.24 14.47
CA PRO A 116 -10.43 -7.84 13.20
C PRO A 116 -9.96 -6.49 12.65
N LEU A 117 -9.56 -5.54 13.51
CA LEU A 117 -9.01 -4.26 13.06
C LEU A 117 -7.51 -4.40 12.85
N GLU A 118 -7.11 -4.29 11.58
CA GLU A 118 -5.72 -4.41 11.17
C GLU A 118 -5.24 -3.11 10.51
N PHE A 119 -3.94 -2.86 10.60
CA PHE A 119 -3.26 -1.74 9.96
C PHE A 119 -2.25 -2.27 8.96
N ARG A 120 -2.41 -1.90 7.69
CA ARG A 120 -1.47 -2.23 6.63
C ARG A 120 -0.54 -1.06 6.38
N SER A 121 0.77 -1.25 6.48
CA SER A 121 1.79 -0.37 5.95
C SER A 121 2.36 -0.96 4.66
N GLN A 122 2.59 -0.14 3.62
CA GLN A 122 3.05 -0.61 2.32
C GLN A 122 4.05 0.36 1.70
N LEU A 123 5.01 -0.18 0.98
CA LEU A 123 5.88 0.54 0.07
C LEU A 123 5.75 -0.06 -1.32
N GLU A 124 5.32 0.77 -2.28
CA GLU A 124 5.23 0.43 -3.70
C GLU A 124 6.28 1.19 -4.49
N ILE A 125 6.87 0.56 -5.49
CA ILE A 125 7.69 1.19 -6.52
C ILE A 125 7.06 0.83 -7.86
N ALA A 126 6.65 1.85 -8.64
CA ALA A 126 5.95 1.68 -9.89
C ALA A 126 6.64 2.40 -11.04
N TYR A 127 6.59 1.79 -12.23
CA TYR A 127 6.90 2.44 -13.50
C TYR A 127 5.61 3.05 -14.07
N ARG A 128 5.67 4.33 -14.43
CA ARG A 128 4.58 5.10 -15.03
C ARG A 128 4.76 5.15 -16.54
N PHE A 129 3.78 4.66 -17.28
CA PHE A 129 3.71 4.68 -18.74
C PHE A 129 3.27 6.06 -19.28
N ASP A 130 3.30 6.24 -20.59
CA ASP A 130 2.92 7.50 -21.25
C ASP A 130 1.43 7.81 -21.10
N ASP A 131 0.58 6.79 -21.06
CA ASP A 131 -0.85 6.87 -20.77
C ASP A 131 -1.18 7.05 -19.29
N ARG A 132 -0.15 7.26 -18.45
CA ARG A 132 -0.19 7.37 -16.99
C ARG A 132 -0.54 6.09 -16.25
N SER A 133 -0.84 4.98 -16.94
CA SER A 133 -0.96 3.69 -16.25
C SER A 133 0.34 3.34 -15.53
N ARG A 134 0.27 2.49 -14.50
CA ARG A 134 1.43 2.15 -13.68
C ARG A 134 1.53 0.64 -13.51
N LEU A 135 2.74 0.12 -13.63
CA LEU A 135 3.08 -1.25 -13.24
C LEU A 135 4.03 -1.17 -12.05
N GLY A 136 3.64 -1.71 -10.93
CA GLY A 136 4.38 -1.58 -9.69
C GLY A 136 4.53 -2.89 -8.93
N VAL A 137 5.57 -2.95 -8.10
CA VAL A 137 5.76 -4.00 -7.09
C VAL A 137 5.70 -3.37 -5.72
N ALA A 138 5.06 -4.06 -4.78
CA ALA A 138 4.91 -3.57 -3.41
C ALA A 138 5.24 -4.67 -2.41
N ILE A 139 5.75 -4.24 -1.26
CA ILE A 139 5.80 -5.04 -0.04
C ILE A 139 4.91 -4.38 1.00
N SER A 140 4.17 -5.18 1.75
CA SER A 140 3.33 -4.68 2.83
C SER A 140 3.46 -5.53 4.08
N HIS A 141 3.26 -4.87 5.22
CA HIS A 141 3.11 -5.48 6.52
C HIS A 141 1.73 -5.14 7.06
N MET A 142 1.03 -6.13 7.62
CA MET A 142 -0.27 -5.98 8.26
C MET A 142 -0.22 -6.53 9.68
N SER A 143 -0.76 -5.77 10.65
CA SER A 143 -0.82 -6.15 12.06
C SER A 143 -1.85 -5.31 12.79
N ASN A 144 -2.31 -5.79 13.96
CA ASN A 144 -3.25 -5.04 14.81
C ASN A 144 -2.60 -3.92 15.63
N ALA A 145 -1.33 -3.57 15.36
CA ALA A 145 -0.56 -2.54 16.06
C ALA A 145 -0.50 -2.74 17.60
N SER A 146 -0.58 -3.98 18.05
CA SER A 146 -0.62 -4.35 19.48
C SER A 146 -1.80 -3.76 20.26
N ILE A 147 -2.96 -3.61 19.61
CA ILE A 147 -4.23 -3.26 20.29
C ILE A 147 -4.61 -4.38 21.27
N VAL A 148 -4.30 -5.61 20.93
CA VAL A 148 -4.42 -6.78 21.80
C VAL A 148 -3.05 -7.45 21.97
N ASP A 149 -2.92 -8.32 23.00
CA ASP A 149 -1.65 -8.99 23.31
C ASP A 149 -1.17 -9.91 22.18
N GLU A 150 -2.12 -10.55 21.48
CA GLU A 150 -1.85 -11.41 20.34
C GLU A 150 -1.76 -10.60 19.05
N ASN A 151 -0.55 -10.49 18.48
CA ASN A 151 -0.27 -9.71 17.28
C ASN A 151 0.76 -10.43 16.40
N PRO A 152 0.36 -11.51 15.71
CA PRO A 152 1.29 -12.28 14.88
C PRO A 152 1.81 -11.51 13.67
N GLY A 153 0.97 -10.64 13.08
CA GLY A 153 1.24 -9.90 11.87
C GLY A 153 1.53 -10.78 10.65
N THR A 154 1.58 -10.18 9.48
CA THR A 154 1.90 -10.87 8.21
C THR A 154 2.49 -9.90 7.19
N GLU A 155 3.24 -10.43 6.22
CA GLU A 155 3.84 -9.68 5.12
C GLU A 155 3.36 -10.21 3.77
N SER A 156 3.12 -9.29 2.82
CA SER A 156 2.76 -9.62 1.45
C SER A 156 3.69 -8.98 0.44
N ALA A 157 3.91 -9.67 -0.68
CA ALA A 157 4.57 -9.15 -1.87
C ALA A 157 3.56 -9.14 -3.03
N ILE A 158 3.36 -7.96 -3.65
CA ILE A 158 2.26 -7.72 -4.61
C ILE A 158 2.81 -7.11 -5.89
N LEU A 159 2.31 -7.58 -7.02
CA LEU A 159 2.41 -6.94 -8.32
C LEU A 159 1.11 -6.20 -8.60
N TYR A 160 1.19 -4.89 -8.83
CA TYR A 160 0.05 -4.04 -9.16
C TYR A 160 0.06 -3.58 -10.62
N TYR A 161 -1.12 -3.49 -11.20
CA TYR A 161 -1.37 -2.70 -12.40
C TYR A 161 -2.48 -1.68 -12.13
N SER A 162 -2.16 -0.40 -12.34
CA SER A 162 -3.06 0.73 -12.09
C SER A 162 -3.39 1.42 -13.40
N VAL A 163 -4.69 1.56 -13.69
CA VAL A 163 -5.19 2.19 -14.93
C VAL A 163 -5.91 3.48 -14.57
N PRO A 164 -5.63 4.61 -15.27
CA PRO A 164 -6.40 5.82 -15.09
C PRO A 164 -7.90 5.57 -15.28
N LEU A 165 -8.72 6.06 -14.35
CA LEU A 165 -10.17 5.88 -14.41
C LEU A 165 -10.76 6.51 -15.69
N SER A 166 -10.20 7.63 -16.16
CA SER A 166 -10.56 8.26 -17.42
C SER A 166 -10.39 7.32 -18.62
N THR A 167 -9.29 6.54 -18.65
CA THR A 167 -9.05 5.55 -19.71
C THR A 167 -10.10 4.44 -19.71
N LEU A 168 -10.51 3.95 -18.52
CA LEU A 168 -11.55 2.93 -18.40
C LEU A 168 -12.93 3.45 -18.81
N LEU A 169 -13.20 4.75 -18.62
CA LEU A 169 -14.47 5.40 -18.96
C LEU A 169 -14.50 5.96 -20.40
N GLY A 170 -13.41 5.80 -21.17
CA GLY A 170 -13.30 6.30 -22.54
C GLY A 170 -13.32 7.84 -22.65
N ARG A 171 -12.76 8.52 -21.66
CA ARG A 171 -12.72 9.98 -21.54
C ARG A 171 -11.30 10.50 -21.60
#